data_9370851a7551572374c34d9c60b92a6e
#
_entry.id   9370851a7551572374c34d9c60b92a6e
#
_cell.length_a   1.000
_cell.length_b   1.000
_cell.length_c   1.000
_cell.angle_alpha   90.00
_cell.angle_beta   90.00
_cell.angle_gamma   90.00
#
_symmetry.space_group_name_H-M   'P 1'
#
loop_
_entity.id
_entity.type
_entity.pdbx_description
1 polymer ?
#
loop_
_entity_poly.entity_id
_entity_poly.type
_entity_poly.pdbx_seq_one_letter_code
_entity_poly.pdbx_strand_id
1 'polypeptide(L)'
;MGDRPRLPRAVWFFGATSLLNDFASEMIYPLLPAFVTRTLGGGALVLGVLDGLADSVAAGFKLISGYLADRKRLRGPLVVGGYGVAAVIRPLIAIAGAAWHVVALRAVDRVGKGIRTAPRDTMIAEAASAEIRGRAFGVHRAADHVGAIVGPLTAAALVGAGLLVRQIFWLAVIPGTLAVLAAWMAVRDVRKSEVRGQRSEGTRVTPEPRTLTPDSSFAPLVMVLALAAILRAPETLLILRAQDLGVPAVAIPLLWAALHVVRSAFSYPGGILVDRWGARRTLALG
;
A
#
# COMPACT_ATOMS: atom_id res chain seq x y z
N MET A 1 -14.77 34.33 5.02
CA MET A 1 -14.24 33.02 4.63
C MET A 1 -13.10 32.73 5.60
N GLY A 2 -13.35 31.89 6.64
CA GLY A 2 -12.34 31.56 7.63
C GLY A 2 -11.16 30.83 7.00
N ASP A 3 -9.97 31.19 7.44
CA ASP A 3 -8.71 30.62 6.96
C ASP A 3 -8.73 29.10 7.24
N ARG A 4 -8.84 28.28 6.18
CA ARG A 4 -8.90 26.82 6.32
C ARG A 4 -7.56 26.34 6.87
N PRO A 5 -7.53 25.59 7.98
CA PRO A 5 -6.28 25.16 8.59
C PRO A 5 -5.41 24.41 7.58
N ARG A 6 -4.13 24.77 7.52
CA ARG A 6 -3.15 24.19 6.58
C ARG A 6 -2.79 22.77 7.01
N LEU A 7 -2.60 21.90 6.03
CA LEU A 7 -2.15 20.54 6.30
C LEU A 7 -0.69 20.55 6.82
N PRO A 8 -0.39 19.80 7.87
CA PRO A 8 0.97 19.65 8.40
C PRO A 8 1.94 19.08 7.36
N ARG A 9 3.22 19.47 7.44
CA ARG A 9 4.26 18.97 6.53
C ARG A 9 4.39 17.44 6.54
N ALA A 10 4.23 16.82 7.70
CA ALA A 10 4.26 15.36 7.85
C ALA A 10 3.25 14.66 6.92
N VAL A 11 2.05 15.23 6.73
CA VAL A 11 1.01 14.67 5.84
C VAL A 11 1.50 14.63 4.39
N TRP A 12 2.18 15.69 3.93
CA TRP A 12 2.75 15.75 2.59
C TRP A 12 3.89 14.75 2.40
N PHE A 13 4.75 14.57 3.42
CA PHE A 13 5.80 13.56 3.40
C PHE A 13 5.22 12.13 3.40
N PHE A 14 4.17 11.86 4.16
CA PHE A 14 3.47 10.56 4.08
C PHE A 14 2.79 10.36 2.73
N GLY A 15 2.23 11.40 2.12
CA GLY A 15 1.72 11.35 0.75
C GLY A 15 2.81 11.01 -0.25
N ALA A 16 3.94 11.69 -0.21
CA ALA A 16 5.10 11.41 -1.07
C ALA A 16 5.64 9.99 -0.85
N THR A 17 5.70 9.53 0.40
CA THR A 17 6.06 8.15 0.74
C THR A 17 5.15 7.13 0.05
N SER A 18 3.84 7.38 0.10
CA SER A 18 2.84 6.50 -0.48
C SER A 18 2.95 6.46 -2.00
N LEU A 19 3.01 7.63 -2.64
CA LEU A 19 3.20 7.77 -4.08
C LEU A 19 4.43 6.99 -4.56
N LEU A 20 5.58 7.24 -3.95
CA LEU A 20 6.85 6.63 -4.36
C LEU A 20 6.89 5.13 -4.10
N ASN A 21 6.31 4.68 -2.99
CA ASN A 21 6.21 3.26 -2.67
C ASN A 21 5.30 2.52 -3.65
N ASP A 22 4.14 3.10 -3.98
CA ASP A 22 3.19 2.47 -4.91
C ASP A 22 3.71 2.58 -6.35
N PHE A 23 4.39 3.65 -6.71
CA PHE A 23 5.15 3.73 -7.95
C PHE A 23 6.13 2.54 -8.08
N ALA A 24 6.97 2.30 -7.06
CA ALA A 24 7.93 1.19 -7.08
C ALA A 24 7.23 -0.19 -7.14
N SER A 25 6.13 -0.37 -6.41
CA SER A 25 5.38 -1.62 -6.39
C SER A 25 4.71 -1.91 -7.72
N GLU A 26 3.99 -0.93 -8.23
CA GLU A 26 3.13 -1.07 -9.40
C GLU A 26 3.92 -1.03 -10.73
N MET A 27 5.16 -0.55 -10.71
CA MET A 27 6.09 -0.72 -11.82
C MET A 27 6.50 -2.19 -12.01
N ILE A 28 6.53 -2.98 -10.92
CA ILE A 28 6.92 -4.40 -10.93
C ILE A 28 5.72 -5.32 -11.14
N TYR A 29 4.60 -5.05 -10.45
CA TYR A 29 3.50 -5.99 -10.29
C TYR A 29 2.91 -6.52 -11.61
N PRO A 30 2.59 -5.70 -12.62
CA PRO A 30 2.02 -6.19 -13.87
C PRO A 30 2.98 -7.04 -14.71
N LEU A 31 4.29 -6.98 -14.42
CA LEU A 31 5.31 -7.77 -15.11
C LEU A 31 5.59 -9.12 -14.43
N LEU A 32 5.16 -9.30 -13.18
CA LEU A 32 5.41 -10.53 -12.41
C LEU A 32 4.85 -11.79 -13.07
N PRO A 33 3.61 -11.82 -13.60
CA PRO A 33 3.08 -13.04 -14.21
C PRO A 33 3.94 -13.52 -15.37
N ALA A 34 4.31 -12.63 -16.30
CA ALA A 34 5.21 -12.98 -17.40
C ALA A 34 6.58 -13.44 -16.93
N PHE A 35 7.15 -12.76 -15.92
CA PHE A 35 8.45 -13.13 -15.36
C PHE A 35 8.41 -14.50 -14.70
N VAL A 36 7.40 -14.78 -13.89
CA VAL A 36 7.25 -16.08 -13.21
C VAL A 36 7.01 -17.20 -14.20
N THR A 37 6.12 -17.01 -15.20
CA THR A 37 5.74 -18.10 -16.11
C THR A 37 6.72 -18.29 -17.27
N ARG A 38 7.11 -17.20 -17.96
CA ARG A 38 7.94 -17.29 -19.18
C ARG A 38 9.43 -17.31 -18.89
N THR A 39 9.90 -16.64 -17.81
CA THR A 39 11.33 -16.58 -17.49
C THR A 39 11.76 -17.65 -16.49
N LEU A 40 10.91 -17.94 -15.50
CA LEU A 40 11.25 -18.86 -14.40
C LEU A 40 10.53 -20.21 -14.48
N GLY A 41 9.70 -20.44 -15.51
CA GLY A 41 9.00 -21.71 -15.73
C GLY A 41 7.91 -22.04 -14.69
N GLY A 42 7.44 -21.05 -13.92
CA GLY A 42 6.35 -21.24 -12.96
C GLY A 42 4.98 -21.31 -13.65
N GLY A 43 4.03 -22.03 -13.04
CA GLY A 43 2.67 -22.13 -13.55
C GLY A 43 1.67 -21.23 -12.83
N ALA A 44 0.40 -21.31 -13.25
CA ALA A 44 -0.71 -20.55 -12.65
C ALA A 44 -0.86 -20.81 -11.13
N LEU A 45 -0.58 -22.04 -10.67
CA LEU A 45 -0.59 -22.38 -9.25
C LEU A 45 0.39 -21.52 -8.45
N VAL A 46 1.61 -21.29 -8.97
CA VAL A 46 2.62 -20.45 -8.31
C VAL A 46 2.13 -19.00 -8.18
N LEU A 47 1.44 -18.48 -9.18
CA LEU A 47 0.84 -17.13 -9.14
C LEU A 47 -0.29 -17.05 -8.11
N GLY A 48 -1.15 -18.06 -8.04
CA GLY A 48 -2.19 -18.14 -7.02
C GLY A 48 -1.62 -18.18 -5.60
N VAL A 49 -0.57 -18.99 -5.38
CA VAL A 49 0.15 -19.04 -4.10
C VAL A 49 0.86 -17.71 -3.80
N LEU A 50 1.45 -17.05 -4.81
CA LEU A 50 2.11 -15.76 -4.67
C LEU A 50 1.16 -14.69 -4.12
N ASP A 51 -0.02 -14.54 -4.71
CA ASP A 51 -1.01 -13.54 -4.27
C ASP A 51 -1.66 -13.95 -2.93
N GLY A 52 -2.10 -15.21 -2.80
CA GLY A 52 -2.74 -15.69 -1.59
C GLY A 52 -1.83 -15.62 -0.36
N LEU A 53 -0.57 -16.05 -0.48
CA LEU A 53 0.42 -15.95 0.60
C LEU A 53 0.73 -14.48 0.92
N ALA A 54 0.91 -13.65 -0.11
CA ALA A 54 1.19 -12.24 0.05
C ALA A 54 0.10 -11.51 0.85
N ASP A 55 -1.16 -11.73 0.52
CA ASP A 55 -2.28 -11.09 1.20
C ASP A 55 -2.46 -11.63 2.63
N SER A 56 -2.30 -12.93 2.84
CA SER A 56 -2.36 -13.56 4.17
C SER A 56 -1.28 -13.03 5.10
N VAL A 57 -0.04 -12.93 4.61
CA VAL A 57 1.09 -12.37 5.36
C VAL A 57 0.85 -10.90 5.70
N ALA A 58 0.41 -10.10 4.73
CA ALA A 58 0.10 -8.68 4.98
C ALA A 58 -1.00 -8.50 6.03
N ALA A 59 -2.06 -9.29 5.98
CA ALA A 59 -3.16 -9.24 6.93
C ALA A 59 -2.70 -9.63 8.35
N GLY A 60 -1.95 -10.72 8.50
CA GLY A 60 -1.42 -11.17 9.79
C GLY A 60 -0.49 -10.13 10.43
N PHE A 61 0.46 -9.59 9.66
CA PHE A 61 1.39 -8.57 10.18
C PHE A 61 0.71 -7.21 10.40
N LYS A 62 -0.37 -6.90 9.72
CA LYS A 62 -1.19 -5.71 9.99
C LYS A 62 -1.86 -5.78 11.37
N LEU A 63 -2.35 -6.95 11.78
CA LEU A 63 -2.90 -7.16 13.12
C LEU A 63 -1.82 -6.97 14.19
N ILE A 64 -0.65 -7.61 14.01
CA ILE A 64 0.49 -7.46 14.92
C ILE A 64 0.94 -5.99 15.02
N SER A 65 1.05 -5.31 13.88
CA SER A 65 1.49 -3.90 13.85
C SER A 65 0.46 -2.96 14.48
N GLY A 66 -0.83 -3.29 14.43
CA GLY A 66 -1.88 -2.57 15.15
C GLY A 66 -1.60 -2.55 16.66
N TYR A 67 -1.34 -3.73 17.24
CA TYR A 67 -0.98 -3.86 18.65
C TYR A 67 0.34 -3.13 19.01
N LEU A 68 1.35 -3.22 18.12
CA LEU A 68 2.63 -2.53 18.34
C LEU A 68 2.54 -1.02 18.14
N ALA A 69 1.57 -0.54 17.36
CA ALA A 69 1.34 0.89 17.12
C ALA A 69 0.88 1.65 18.39
N ASP A 70 0.34 0.95 19.38
CA ASP A 70 0.02 1.55 20.68
C ASP A 70 1.28 2.02 21.40
N ARG A 71 2.43 1.42 21.12
CA ARG A 71 3.72 1.83 21.66
C ARG A 71 4.34 2.93 20.81
N LYS A 72 4.16 4.20 21.18
CA LYS A 72 4.65 5.38 20.43
C LYS A 72 6.11 5.26 19.95
N ARG A 73 7.01 4.68 20.79
CA ARG A 73 8.42 4.50 20.46
C ARG A 73 8.66 3.63 19.22
N LEU A 74 7.76 2.67 18.95
CA LEU A 74 7.93 1.69 17.86
C LEU A 74 7.38 2.21 16.52
N ARG A 75 6.47 3.20 16.51
CA ARG A 75 5.81 3.66 15.29
C ARG A 75 6.78 4.09 14.20
N GLY A 76 7.71 4.98 14.54
CA GLY A 76 8.71 5.46 13.59
C GLY A 76 9.59 4.35 13.02
N PRO A 77 10.24 3.52 13.84
CA PRO A 77 11.00 2.36 13.37
C PRO A 77 10.19 1.38 12.52
N LEU A 78 8.94 1.09 12.88
CA LEU A 78 8.06 0.19 12.11
C LEU A 78 7.70 0.78 10.74
N VAL A 79 7.42 2.10 10.69
CA VAL A 79 7.15 2.79 9.43
C VAL A 79 8.38 2.76 8.51
N VAL A 80 9.50 3.31 8.98
CA VAL A 80 10.72 3.41 8.17
C VAL A 80 11.25 2.02 7.80
N GLY A 81 11.30 1.09 8.75
CA GLY A 81 11.71 -0.30 8.52
C GLY A 81 10.83 -1.03 7.52
N GLY A 82 9.50 -0.87 7.59
CA GLY A 82 8.56 -1.50 6.67
C GLY A 82 8.71 -0.98 5.22
N TYR A 83 9.01 0.31 5.03
CA TYR A 83 9.36 0.84 3.71
C TYR A 83 10.76 0.41 3.28
N GLY A 84 11.72 0.32 4.21
CA GLY A 84 13.07 -0.19 3.97
C GLY A 84 13.07 -1.64 3.46
N VAL A 85 12.30 -2.52 4.10
CA VAL A 85 12.10 -3.90 3.63
C VAL A 85 11.61 -3.91 2.18
N ALA A 86 10.58 -3.14 1.87
CA ALA A 86 10.05 -3.07 0.51
C ALA A 86 11.07 -2.53 -0.51
N ALA A 87 11.84 -1.50 -0.15
CA ALA A 87 12.84 -0.89 -1.02
C ALA A 87 13.99 -1.85 -1.37
N VAL A 88 14.36 -2.73 -0.43
CA VAL A 88 15.42 -3.74 -0.64
C VAL A 88 14.88 -4.97 -1.37
N ILE A 89 13.74 -5.50 -0.93
CA ILE A 89 13.23 -6.78 -1.41
C ILE A 89 12.73 -6.72 -2.86
N ARG A 90 12.10 -5.63 -3.26
CA ARG A 90 11.54 -5.51 -4.62
C ARG A 90 12.59 -5.60 -5.73
N PRO A 91 13.70 -4.87 -5.69
CA PRO A 91 14.76 -5.02 -6.69
C PRO A 91 15.39 -6.42 -6.69
N LEU A 92 15.45 -7.11 -5.54
CA LEU A 92 15.99 -8.46 -5.44
C LEU A 92 15.18 -9.50 -6.26
N ILE A 93 13.94 -9.21 -6.64
CA ILE A 93 13.17 -10.04 -7.56
C ILE A 93 13.92 -10.18 -8.91
N ALA A 94 14.69 -9.17 -9.31
CA ALA A 94 15.47 -9.20 -10.54
C ALA A 94 16.50 -10.35 -10.61
N ILE A 95 17.02 -10.81 -9.48
CA ILE A 95 18.01 -11.90 -9.41
C ILE A 95 17.38 -13.25 -9.11
N ALA A 96 16.04 -13.34 -9.03
CA ALA A 96 15.37 -14.62 -8.83
C ALA A 96 15.73 -15.61 -9.94
N GLY A 97 16.19 -16.81 -9.53
CA GLY A 97 16.53 -17.91 -10.44
C GLY A 97 15.45 -18.99 -10.51
N ALA A 98 14.43 -18.92 -9.64
CA ALA A 98 13.32 -19.86 -9.62
C ALA A 98 12.04 -19.14 -9.19
N ALA A 99 10.88 -19.66 -9.59
CA ALA A 99 9.57 -19.05 -9.30
C ALA A 99 9.29 -18.93 -7.79
N TRP A 100 9.72 -19.91 -6.98
CA TRP A 100 9.54 -19.85 -5.53
C TRP A 100 10.37 -18.74 -4.86
N HIS A 101 11.51 -18.30 -5.44
CA HIS A 101 12.24 -17.13 -4.95
C HIS A 101 11.36 -15.88 -5.01
N VAL A 102 10.57 -15.72 -6.09
CA VAL A 102 9.64 -14.60 -6.23
C VAL A 102 8.55 -14.66 -5.18
N VAL A 103 8.00 -15.86 -4.92
CA VAL A 103 7.00 -16.08 -3.86
C VAL A 103 7.55 -15.67 -2.49
N ALA A 104 8.75 -16.14 -2.14
CA ALA A 104 9.40 -15.82 -0.88
C ALA A 104 9.68 -14.31 -0.73
N LEU A 105 10.29 -13.69 -1.75
CA LEU A 105 10.56 -12.25 -1.76
C LEU A 105 9.27 -11.43 -1.66
N ARG A 106 8.21 -11.85 -2.36
CA ARG A 106 6.91 -11.18 -2.28
C ARG A 106 6.29 -11.29 -0.89
N ALA A 107 6.38 -12.46 -0.24
CA ALA A 107 5.93 -12.63 1.13
C ALA A 107 6.68 -11.69 2.09
N VAL A 108 8.01 -11.57 1.96
CA VAL A 108 8.81 -10.64 2.78
C VAL A 108 8.44 -9.17 2.50
N ASP A 109 8.22 -8.76 1.24
CA ASP A 109 7.68 -7.42 0.93
C ASP A 109 6.36 -7.16 1.65
N ARG A 110 5.50 -8.18 1.74
CA ARG A 110 4.20 -8.07 2.43
C ARG A 110 4.30 -8.00 3.95
N VAL A 111 5.32 -8.62 4.55
CA VAL A 111 5.67 -8.34 5.96
C VAL A 111 5.93 -6.85 6.14
N GLY A 112 6.79 -6.26 5.30
CA GLY A 112 7.04 -4.82 5.31
C GLY A 112 5.76 -3.97 5.18
N LYS A 113 4.84 -4.36 4.29
CA LYS A 113 3.53 -3.70 4.14
C LYS A 113 2.68 -3.83 5.41
N GLY A 114 2.60 -5.02 5.98
CA GLY A 114 1.81 -5.29 7.20
C GLY A 114 2.29 -4.46 8.38
N ILE A 115 3.59 -4.48 8.67
CA ILE A 115 4.15 -3.81 9.86
C ILE A 115 4.09 -2.28 9.81
N ARG A 116 4.11 -1.65 8.62
CA ARG A 116 4.09 -0.19 8.51
C ARG A 116 2.70 0.43 8.46
N THR A 117 1.66 -0.33 8.07
CA THR A 117 0.34 0.23 7.74
C THR A 117 -0.32 0.90 8.97
N ALA A 118 -0.54 0.17 10.06
CA ALA A 118 -1.21 0.71 11.23
C ALA A 118 -0.41 1.85 11.92
N PRO A 119 0.92 1.73 12.14
CA PRO A 119 1.71 2.82 12.71
C PRO A 119 1.68 4.09 11.84
N ARG A 120 1.74 3.97 10.52
CA ARG A 120 1.66 5.09 9.59
C ARG A 120 0.31 5.81 9.70
N ASP A 121 -0.78 5.04 9.66
CA ASP A 121 -2.13 5.60 9.72
C ASP A 121 -2.38 6.32 11.05
N THR A 122 -1.87 5.77 12.15
CA THR A 122 -1.89 6.43 13.47
C THR A 122 -1.12 7.75 13.45
N MET A 123 0.10 7.77 12.87
CA MET A 123 0.91 8.99 12.80
C MET A 123 0.27 10.07 11.91
N ILE A 124 -0.41 9.71 10.81
CA ILE A 124 -1.18 10.65 9.99
C ILE A 124 -2.34 11.23 10.79
N ALA A 125 -3.08 10.39 11.53
CA ALA A 125 -4.21 10.80 12.34
C ALA A 125 -3.80 11.74 13.49
N GLU A 126 -2.65 11.52 14.10
CA GLU A 126 -2.11 12.35 15.19
C GLU A 126 -1.50 13.67 14.68
N ALA A 127 -0.93 13.66 13.48
CA ALA A 127 -0.38 14.87 12.86
C ALA A 127 -1.45 15.89 12.44
N ALA A 128 -2.69 15.45 12.19
CA ALA A 128 -3.80 16.27 11.73
C ALA A 128 -4.85 16.48 12.82
N SER A 129 -5.32 17.73 13.03
CA SER A 129 -6.45 18.00 13.90
C SER A 129 -7.72 17.29 13.42
N ALA A 130 -8.71 17.11 14.29
CA ALA A 130 -9.94 16.39 13.98
C ALA A 130 -10.64 16.93 12.72
N GLU A 131 -10.64 18.27 12.54
CA GLU A 131 -11.32 18.96 11.43
C GLU A 131 -10.67 18.71 10.06
N ILE A 132 -9.37 18.41 10.02
CA ILE A 132 -8.62 18.22 8.76
C ILE A 132 -8.14 16.79 8.56
N ARG A 133 -8.50 15.86 9.46
CA ARG A 133 -8.05 14.45 9.40
C ARG A 133 -8.52 13.77 8.11
N GLY A 134 -9.78 13.99 7.70
CA GLY A 134 -10.29 13.48 6.43
C GLY A 134 -9.48 13.97 5.22
N ARG A 135 -9.10 15.26 5.21
CA ARG A 135 -8.24 15.84 4.17
C ARG A 135 -6.83 15.23 4.18
N ALA A 136 -6.27 14.95 5.36
CA ALA A 136 -4.95 14.32 5.49
C ALA A 136 -4.93 12.91 4.88
N PHE A 137 -5.92 12.08 5.19
CA PHE A 137 -6.09 10.77 4.57
C PHE A 137 -6.44 10.87 3.08
N GLY A 138 -7.21 11.88 2.67
CA GLY A 138 -7.52 12.16 1.27
C GLY A 138 -6.26 12.42 0.44
N VAL A 139 -5.33 13.26 0.92
CA VAL A 139 -4.04 13.50 0.26
C VAL A 139 -3.22 12.21 0.17
N HIS A 140 -3.17 11.43 1.26
CA HIS A 140 -2.45 10.16 1.27
C HIS A 140 -3.01 9.17 0.24
N ARG A 141 -4.34 9.02 0.15
CA ARG A 141 -5.01 8.15 -0.83
C ARG A 141 -4.85 8.64 -2.27
N ALA A 142 -4.95 9.94 -2.50
CA ALA A 142 -4.69 10.50 -3.82
C ALA A 142 -3.25 10.20 -4.28
N ALA A 143 -2.29 10.32 -3.39
CA ALA A 143 -0.90 10.01 -3.67
C ALA A 143 -0.69 8.50 -3.97
N ASP A 144 -1.34 7.58 -3.22
CA ASP A 144 -1.39 6.14 -3.52
C ASP A 144 -1.83 5.90 -4.98
N HIS A 145 -2.98 6.47 -5.35
CA HIS A 145 -3.53 6.28 -6.68
C HIS A 145 -2.64 6.85 -7.79
N VAL A 146 -2.03 8.02 -7.58
CA VAL A 146 -1.08 8.58 -8.54
C VAL A 146 0.11 7.64 -8.72
N GLY A 147 0.69 7.13 -7.65
CA GLY A 147 1.77 6.14 -7.70
C GLY A 147 1.37 4.87 -8.45
N ALA A 148 0.15 4.37 -8.17
CA ALA A 148 -0.40 3.16 -8.80
C ALA A 148 -0.72 3.33 -10.29
N ILE A 149 -0.87 4.54 -10.79
CA ILE A 149 -1.03 4.85 -12.22
C ILE A 149 0.33 5.07 -12.89
N VAL A 150 1.18 5.90 -12.28
CA VAL A 150 2.48 6.28 -12.86
C VAL A 150 3.44 5.09 -12.93
N GLY A 151 3.40 4.17 -11.95
CA GLY A 151 4.25 2.98 -11.92
C GLY A 151 4.11 2.12 -13.17
N PRO A 152 2.90 1.62 -13.48
CA PRO A 152 2.67 0.80 -14.68
C PRO A 152 2.92 1.56 -15.98
N LEU A 153 2.59 2.85 -16.06
CA LEU A 153 2.89 3.67 -17.24
C LEU A 153 4.41 3.76 -17.50
N THR A 154 5.20 3.92 -16.43
CA THR A 154 6.66 3.89 -16.52
C THR A 154 7.14 2.50 -16.95
N ALA A 155 6.58 1.42 -16.41
CA ALA A 155 6.91 0.06 -16.82
C ALA A 155 6.60 -0.17 -18.31
N ALA A 156 5.45 0.28 -18.81
CA ALA A 156 5.09 0.21 -20.21
C ALA A 156 6.09 0.95 -21.10
N ALA A 157 6.47 2.17 -20.73
CA ALA A 157 7.46 2.95 -21.47
C ALA A 157 8.83 2.27 -21.52
N LEU A 158 9.29 1.70 -20.40
CA LEU A 158 10.58 0.99 -20.32
C LEU A 158 10.56 -0.32 -21.12
N VAL A 159 9.46 -1.08 -21.10
CA VAL A 159 9.28 -2.27 -21.94
C VAL A 159 9.26 -1.85 -23.41
N GLY A 160 8.54 -0.78 -23.76
CA GLY A 160 8.49 -0.23 -25.13
C GLY A 160 9.85 0.26 -25.61
N ALA A 161 10.71 0.74 -24.72
CA ALA A 161 12.09 1.12 -24.99
C ALA A 161 13.05 -0.09 -25.11
N GLY A 162 12.55 -1.33 -24.96
CA GLY A 162 13.33 -2.56 -25.12
C GLY A 162 14.08 -3.01 -23.86
N LEU A 163 13.81 -2.44 -22.70
CA LEU A 163 14.45 -2.89 -21.46
C LEU A 163 13.94 -4.28 -21.06
N LEU A 164 14.86 -5.09 -20.54
CA LEU A 164 14.52 -6.39 -19.98
C LEU A 164 13.77 -6.23 -18.65
N VAL A 165 12.84 -7.15 -18.35
CA VAL A 165 12.05 -7.14 -17.13
C VAL A 165 12.93 -7.06 -15.86
N ARG A 166 14.07 -7.77 -15.84
CA ARG A 166 15.04 -7.73 -14.73
C ARG A 166 15.64 -6.34 -14.54
N GLN A 167 15.92 -5.60 -15.62
CA GLN A 167 16.42 -4.22 -15.55
C GLN A 167 15.36 -3.28 -14.94
N ILE A 168 14.10 -3.45 -15.34
CA ILE A 168 12.97 -2.67 -14.81
C ILE A 168 12.82 -2.93 -13.29
N PHE A 169 12.97 -4.17 -12.84
CA PHE A 169 12.91 -4.50 -11.42
C PHE A 169 14.05 -3.83 -10.63
N TRP A 170 15.27 -3.75 -11.19
CA TRP A 170 16.36 -2.99 -10.59
C TRP A 170 16.06 -1.49 -10.49
N LEU A 171 15.44 -0.89 -11.51
CA LEU A 171 15.09 0.52 -11.50
C LEU A 171 14.09 0.88 -10.39
N ALA A 172 13.31 -0.08 -9.88
CA ALA A 172 12.41 0.15 -8.75
C ALA A 172 13.13 0.52 -7.44
N VAL A 173 14.47 0.32 -7.36
CA VAL A 173 15.27 0.79 -6.22
C VAL A 173 15.20 2.31 -6.08
N ILE A 174 15.09 3.06 -7.18
CA ILE A 174 15.07 4.52 -7.16
C ILE A 174 13.84 5.04 -6.41
N PRO A 175 12.60 4.79 -6.88
CA PRO A 175 11.43 5.25 -6.13
C PRO A 175 11.31 4.57 -4.75
N GLY A 176 11.79 3.33 -4.59
CA GLY A 176 11.81 2.63 -3.31
C GLY A 176 12.66 3.34 -2.25
N THR A 177 13.89 3.74 -2.58
CA THR A 177 14.77 4.47 -1.66
C THR A 177 14.26 5.87 -1.37
N LEU A 178 13.72 6.57 -2.36
CA LEU A 178 13.09 7.86 -2.16
C LEU A 178 11.86 7.76 -1.24
N ALA A 179 11.09 6.67 -1.32
CA ALA A 179 9.98 6.41 -0.39
C ALA A 179 10.48 6.25 1.07
N VAL A 180 11.60 5.57 1.29
CA VAL A 180 12.20 5.43 2.62
C VAL A 180 12.66 6.78 3.16
N LEU A 181 13.29 7.61 2.34
CA LEU A 181 13.70 8.95 2.72
C LEU A 181 12.50 9.84 3.07
N ALA A 182 11.45 9.80 2.27
CA ALA A 182 10.21 10.53 2.55
C ALA A 182 9.54 10.05 3.85
N ALA A 183 9.51 8.73 4.10
CA ALA A 183 9.00 8.16 5.35
C ALA A 183 9.82 8.61 6.56
N TRP A 184 11.13 8.61 6.44
CA TRP A 184 12.01 9.11 7.50
C TRP A 184 11.77 10.59 7.80
N MET A 185 11.61 11.43 6.75
CA MET A 185 11.27 12.84 6.91
C MET A 185 9.91 13.03 7.59
N ALA A 186 8.91 12.25 7.20
CA ALA A 186 7.58 12.28 7.82
C ALA A 186 7.64 11.97 9.33
N VAL A 187 8.31 10.87 9.68
CA VAL A 187 8.49 10.44 11.09
C VAL A 187 9.24 11.49 11.89
N ARG A 188 10.29 12.08 11.31
CA ARG A 188 11.08 13.14 11.96
C ARG A 188 10.23 14.39 12.21
N ASP A 189 9.38 14.77 11.28
CA ASP A 189 8.52 15.96 11.39
C ASP A 189 7.45 15.77 12.47
N VAL A 190 6.80 14.59 12.53
CA VAL A 190 5.84 14.26 13.58
C VAL A 190 6.51 14.35 14.97
N ARG A 191 7.68 13.73 15.14
CA ARG A 191 8.42 13.78 16.41
C ARG A 191 8.80 15.18 16.83
N LYS A 192 9.21 16.04 15.88
CA LYS A 192 9.51 17.45 16.19
C LYS A 192 8.28 18.22 16.64
N SER A 193 7.12 17.96 16.02
CA SER A 193 5.86 18.60 16.38
C SER A 193 5.39 18.18 17.78
N GLU A 194 5.53 16.89 18.14
CA GLU A 194 5.23 16.39 19.48
C GLU A 194 6.09 17.07 20.57
N VAL A 195 7.40 17.17 20.35
CA VAL A 195 8.32 17.84 21.29
C VAL A 195 7.99 19.32 21.44
N ARG A 196 7.57 19.98 20.35
CA ARG A 196 7.20 21.40 20.38
C ARG A 196 5.87 21.62 21.12
N GLY A 197 4.88 20.73 20.89
CA GLY A 197 3.60 20.77 21.61
C GLY A 197 3.78 20.56 23.11
N GLN A 198 4.61 19.60 23.53
CA GLN A 198 4.89 19.35 24.95
C GLN A 198 5.60 20.51 25.67
N ARG A 199 6.32 21.37 24.95
CA ARG A 199 6.96 22.58 25.50
C ARG A 199 5.99 23.74 25.68
N SER A 200 4.91 23.80 24.89
CA SER A 200 3.92 24.88 24.97
C SER A 200 2.74 24.56 25.90
N GLU A 201 2.46 23.29 26.15
CA GLU A 201 1.39 22.85 27.05
C GLU A 201 2.01 22.20 28.28
N GLY A 202 2.16 22.98 29.35
CA GLY A 202 2.63 22.48 30.66
C GLY A 202 1.66 21.51 31.37
N THR A 203 0.67 20.96 30.69
CA THR A 203 -0.32 20.05 31.26
C THR A 203 -0.41 18.80 30.40
N ARG A 204 0.05 17.67 30.94
CA ARG A 204 -0.14 16.35 30.36
C ARG A 204 -1.62 15.98 30.32
N VAL A 205 -2.27 16.10 29.22
CA VAL A 205 -3.47 15.29 28.93
C VAL A 205 -2.96 13.92 28.50
N THR A 206 -2.95 12.98 29.42
CA THR A 206 -2.80 11.56 29.08
C THR A 206 -4.06 11.15 28.31
N PRO A 207 -3.98 10.73 27.04
CA PRO A 207 -5.14 10.13 26.40
C PRO A 207 -5.47 8.87 27.18
N GLU A 208 -6.71 8.79 27.70
CA GLU A 208 -7.20 7.54 28.25
C GLU A 208 -7.03 6.43 27.19
N PRO A 209 -6.47 5.27 27.56
CA PRO A 209 -6.45 4.12 26.67
C PRO A 209 -7.92 3.75 26.41
N ARG A 210 -8.43 4.09 25.24
CA ARG A 210 -9.69 3.51 24.77
C ARG A 210 -9.45 2.02 24.62
N THR A 211 -9.80 1.26 25.63
CA THR A 211 -10.01 -0.18 25.52
C THR A 211 -11.16 -0.37 24.55
N LEU A 212 -10.83 -0.58 23.28
CA LEU A 212 -11.79 -1.09 22.31
C LEU A 212 -12.09 -2.52 22.74
N THR A 213 -13.13 -2.70 23.56
CA THR A 213 -13.75 -4.01 23.73
C THR A 213 -14.23 -4.42 22.33
N PRO A 214 -13.81 -5.60 21.81
CA PRO A 214 -14.29 -6.09 20.54
C PRO A 214 -15.81 -6.20 20.66
N ASP A 215 -16.52 -5.35 19.92
CA ASP A 215 -17.97 -5.47 19.83
C ASP A 215 -18.26 -6.79 19.11
N SER A 216 -18.95 -7.70 19.77
CA SER A 216 -19.30 -9.02 19.20
C SER A 216 -20.08 -8.93 17.90
N SER A 217 -20.70 -7.76 17.61
CA SER A 217 -21.35 -7.45 16.33
C SER A 217 -20.36 -7.36 15.14
N PHE A 218 -19.06 -7.23 15.39
CA PHE A 218 -18.04 -7.11 14.35
C PHE A 218 -17.61 -8.46 13.76
N ALA A 219 -17.71 -9.55 14.52
CA ALA A 219 -17.24 -10.86 14.11
C ALA A 219 -17.97 -11.39 12.83
N PRO A 220 -19.29 -11.30 12.68
CA PRO A 220 -19.97 -11.73 11.46
C PRO A 220 -19.54 -10.93 10.23
N LEU A 221 -19.36 -9.62 10.36
CA LEU A 221 -18.89 -8.76 9.27
C LEU A 221 -17.47 -9.13 8.84
N VAL A 222 -16.57 -9.34 9.78
CA VAL A 222 -15.19 -9.78 9.50
C VAL A 222 -15.19 -11.13 8.81
N MET A 223 -16.04 -12.06 9.23
CA MET A 223 -16.17 -13.39 8.61
C MET A 223 -16.69 -13.31 7.17
N VAL A 224 -17.69 -12.48 6.89
CA VAL A 224 -18.20 -12.26 5.53
C VAL A 224 -17.14 -11.64 4.64
N LEU A 225 -16.41 -10.62 5.13
CA LEU A 225 -15.32 -9.98 4.39
C LEU A 225 -14.16 -10.95 4.14
N ALA A 226 -13.82 -11.80 5.11
CA ALA A 226 -12.80 -12.83 4.94
C ALA A 226 -13.21 -13.87 3.89
N LEU A 227 -14.47 -14.31 3.91
CA LEU A 227 -15.00 -15.24 2.91
C LEU A 227 -15.01 -14.62 1.51
N ALA A 228 -15.45 -13.36 1.38
CA ALA A 228 -15.40 -12.62 0.11
C ALA A 228 -13.95 -12.46 -0.41
N ALA A 229 -12.98 -12.23 0.49
CA ALA A 229 -11.57 -12.14 0.11
C ALA A 229 -11.02 -13.48 -0.39
N ILE A 230 -11.44 -14.61 0.18
CA ILE A 230 -11.04 -15.97 -0.27
C ILE A 230 -11.61 -16.27 -1.66
N LEU A 231 -12.83 -15.81 -1.96
CA LEU A 231 -13.49 -16.03 -3.25
C LEU A 231 -12.98 -15.09 -4.35
N ARG A 232 -12.19 -14.08 -4.01
CA ARG A 232 -11.64 -13.14 -4.99
C ARG A 232 -10.59 -13.81 -5.85
N ALA A 233 -10.75 -13.74 -7.17
CA ALA A 233 -9.74 -14.24 -8.10
C ALA A 233 -8.43 -13.44 -7.96
N PRO A 234 -7.27 -14.11 -7.90
CA PRO A 234 -5.97 -13.45 -7.88
C PRO A 234 -5.78 -12.58 -9.13
N GLU A 235 -5.37 -11.34 -8.93
CA GLU A 235 -5.21 -10.37 -10.03
C GLU A 235 -4.10 -10.79 -11.00
N THR A 236 -3.07 -11.49 -10.51
CA THR A 236 -2.00 -12.05 -11.35
C THR A 236 -2.50 -13.09 -12.35
N LEU A 237 -3.56 -13.85 -12.03
CA LEU A 237 -4.18 -14.81 -12.95
C LEU A 237 -4.93 -14.10 -14.09
N LEU A 238 -5.56 -12.94 -13.82
CA LEU A 238 -6.20 -12.14 -14.87
C LEU A 238 -5.14 -11.59 -15.84
N ILE A 239 -4.01 -11.12 -15.33
CA ILE A 239 -2.88 -10.67 -16.15
C ILE A 239 -2.32 -11.84 -16.97
N LEU A 240 -2.13 -13.01 -16.36
CA LEU A 240 -1.70 -14.21 -17.06
C LEU A 240 -2.66 -14.56 -18.21
N ARG A 241 -3.97 -14.55 -17.94
CA ARG A 241 -4.98 -14.82 -18.98
C ARG A 241 -4.92 -13.83 -20.15
N ALA A 242 -4.71 -12.55 -19.86
CA ALA A 242 -4.51 -11.54 -20.91
C ALA A 242 -3.28 -11.87 -21.77
N GLN A 243 -2.19 -12.32 -21.16
CA GLN A 243 -0.98 -12.75 -21.88
C GLN A 243 -1.22 -14.00 -22.73
N ASP A 244 -1.97 -14.98 -22.23
CA ASP A 244 -2.34 -16.21 -22.97
C ASP A 244 -3.23 -15.90 -24.17
N LEU A 245 -4.04 -14.85 -24.08
CA LEU A 245 -4.86 -14.33 -25.19
C LEU A 245 -4.06 -13.49 -26.20
N GLY A 246 -2.73 -13.40 -26.04
CA GLY A 246 -1.84 -12.73 -26.99
C GLY A 246 -1.73 -11.21 -26.79
N VAL A 247 -2.16 -10.66 -25.66
CA VAL A 247 -1.97 -9.24 -25.36
C VAL A 247 -0.47 -8.92 -25.31
N PRO A 248 0.01 -7.92 -26.09
CA PRO A 248 1.43 -7.56 -26.12
C PRO A 248 1.98 -7.16 -24.75
N ALA A 249 3.25 -7.49 -24.48
CA ALA A 249 3.89 -7.24 -23.18
C ALA A 249 3.82 -5.76 -22.74
N VAL A 250 3.89 -4.82 -23.69
CA VAL A 250 3.75 -3.37 -23.43
C VAL A 250 2.33 -3.00 -23.00
N ALA A 251 1.31 -3.69 -23.53
CA ALA A 251 -0.09 -3.37 -23.25
C ALA A 251 -0.51 -3.85 -21.84
N ILE A 252 0.13 -4.86 -21.26
CA ILE A 252 -0.21 -5.36 -19.93
C ILE A 252 -0.10 -4.28 -18.83
N PRO A 253 1.02 -3.56 -18.68
CA PRO A 253 1.10 -2.46 -17.72
C PRO A 253 0.13 -1.32 -18.04
N LEU A 254 -0.19 -1.06 -19.33
CA LEU A 254 -1.18 -0.03 -19.70
C LEU A 254 -2.59 -0.42 -19.23
N LEU A 255 -2.99 -1.68 -19.42
CA LEU A 255 -4.27 -2.20 -18.92
C LEU A 255 -4.33 -2.12 -17.39
N TRP A 256 -3.20 -2.39 -16.74
CA TRP A 256 -3.10 -2.28 -15.29
C TRP A 256 -3.24 -0.83 -14.81
N ALA A 257 -2.58 0.12 -15.48
CA ALA A 257 -2.75 1.55 -15.21
C ALA A 257 -4.21 2.00 -15.42
N ALA A 258 -4.85 1.56 -16.51
CA ALA A 258 -6.26 1.86 -16.78
C ALA A 258 -7.19 1.32 -15.68
N LEU A 259 -6.92 0.13 -15.16
CA LEU A 259 -7.65 -0.42 -14.02
C LEU A 259 -7.53 0.48 -12.77
N HIS A 260 -6.33 0.99 -12.49
CA HIS A 260 -6.12 1.91 -11.37
C HIS A 260 -6.79 3.27 -11.58
N VAL A 261 -6.85 3.77 -12.81
CA VAL A 261 -7.63 4.98 -13.14
C VAL A 261 -9.11 4.76 -12.85
N VAL A 262 -9.68 3.63 -13.29
CA VAL A 262 -11.08 3.28 -13.02
C VAL A 262 -11.32 3.17 -11.51
N ARG A 263 -10.49 2.41 -10.79
CA ARG A 263 -10.59 2.29 -9.32
C ARG A 263 -10.55 3.64 -8.61
N SER A 264 -9.64 4.52 -9.03
CA SER A 264 -9.50 5.88 -8.49
C SER A 264 -10.74 6.72 -8.77
N ALA A 265 -11.24 6.71 -10.00
CA ALA A 265 -12.43 7.46 -10.40
C ALA A 265 -13.68 7.05 -9.63
N PHE A 266 -13.84 5.75 -9.35
CA PHE A 266 -14.99 5.22 -8.61
C PHE A 266 -14.85 5.28 -7.09
N SER A 267 -13.65 5.56 -6.55
CA SER A 267 -13.42 5.65 -5.10
C SER A 267 -14.23 6.79 -4.46
N TYR A 268 -14.28 7.95 -5.10
CA TYR A 268 -15.02 9.11 -4.57
C TYR A 268 -16.55 8.93 -4.66
N PRO A 269 -17.14 8.55 -5.81
CA PRO A 269 -18.57 8.20 -5.89
C PRO A 269 -18.98 7.09 -4.94
N GLY A 270 -18.12 6.06 -4.78
CA GLY A 270 -18.35 4.98 -3.82
C GLY A 270 -18.44 5.47 -2.38
N GLY A 271 -17.58 6.42 -1.99
CA GLY A 271 -17.66 7.08 -0.68
C GLY A 271 -18.97 7.82 -0.46
N ILE A 272 -19.45 8.58 -1.45
CA ILE A 272 -20.75 9.27 -1.39
C ILE A 272 -21.92 8.26 -1.23
N LEU A 273 -21.85 7.12 -1.92
CA LEU A 273 -22.85 6.06 -1.79
C LEU A 273 -22.87 5.48 -0.37
N VAL A 274 -21.70 5.23 0.22
CA VAL A 274 -21.57 4.78 1.62
C VAL A 274 -22.20 5.79 2.59
N ASP A 275 -21.93 7.08 2.38
CA ASP A 275 -22.49 8.15 3.23
C ASP A 275 -24.02 8.26 3.12
N ARG A 276 -24.58 8.02 1.92
CA ARG A 276 -26.03 8.12 1.65
C ARG A 276 -26.83 6.86 2.03
N TRP A 277 -26.32 5.68 1.71
CA TRP A 277 -27.04 4.41 1.84
C TRP A 277 -26.59 3.58 3.03
N GLY A 278 -25.50 3.99 3.68
CA GLY A 278 -24.86 3.28 4.76
C GLY A 278 -23.95 2.14 4.26
N ALA A 279 -22.91 1.83 5.05
CA ALA A 279 -21.88 0.86 4.68
C ALA A 279 -22.44 -0.54 4.35
N ARG A 280 -23.46 -1.00 5.11
CA ARG A 280 -24.03 -2.35 4.90
C ARG A 280 -24.72 -2.50 3.53
N ARG A 281 -25.54 -1.51 3.11
CA ARG A 281 -26.23 -1.56 1.81
C ARG A 281 -25.26 -1.43 0.65
N THR A 282 -24.29 -0.53 0.76
CA THR A 282 -23.28 -0.32 -0.27
C THR A 282 -22.40 -1.57 -0.45
N LEU A 283 -22.04 -2.25 0.63
CA LEU A 283 -21.28 -3.52 0.59
C LEU A 283 -22.09 -4.68 -0.03
N ALA A 284 -23.42 -4.68 0.11
CA ALA A 284 -24.27 -5.72 -0.46
C ALA A 284 -24.48 -5.57 -1.97
N LEU A 285 -24.19 -4.39 -2.53
CA LEU A 285 -24.35 -4.08 -3.95
C LEU A 285 -23.04 -4.15 -4.75
N GLY A 286 -21.88 -4.14 -4.09
CA GLY A 286 -20.54 -4.19 -4.69
C GLY A 286 -19.79 -5.42 -4.35
#